data_4716d45be543bb26579c67d6c73e8c02
#
_entry.id   4716d45be543bb26579c67d6c73e8c02
#
_cell.length_a   1.000
_cell.length_b   1.000
_cell.length_c   1.000
_cell.angle_alpha   90.00
_cell.angle_beta   90.00
_cell.angle_gamma   90.00
#
_symmetry.space_group_name_H-M   'P 1'
#
loop_
_entity.id
_entity.type
_entity.pdbx_description
1 polymer ?
#
loop_
_entity_poly.entity_id
_entity_poly.type
_entity_poly.pdbx_seq_one_letter_code
_entity_poly.pdbx_strand_id
1 'polypeptide(L)'
;MFAVGLAALAISGTVVYADIIPMILAVGANADAPLTDGPASVTFRHLTTTPGDVGTWHYHPGYVHNVVTAGTVKIEDGCGETSTFTAGQAFETSEGRVHRAINEGSVDAVEYNVFIRDEGKPLTRQIPGNVRRCGPPSTVRECKHGGWSKFDFPNTFRNQGQCMAYVLLRPRVSLLVPEDPLQ
;
A
#
# COMPACT_ATOMS: atom_id res chain seq x y z
N MET A 1 -50.94 20.95 38.64
CA MET A 1 -50.40 20.35 37.39
C MET A 1 -49.01 20.89 37.18
N PHE A 2 -47.98 20.13 37.50
CA PHE A 2 -46.59 20.49 37.27
C PHE A 2 -46.11 19.77 35.98
N ALA A 3 -45.74 20.53 34.98
CA ALA A 3 -45.15 19.99 33.75
C ALA A 3 -43.66 19.81 33.98
N VAL A 4 -43.19 18.55 33.93
CA VAL A 4 -41.78 18.20 33.95
C VAL A 4 -41.26 18.24 32.50
N GLY A 5 -40.49 19.27 32.19
CA GLY A 5 -39.82 19.37 30.90
C GLY A 5 -38.59 18.40 30.85
N LEU A 6 -38.63 17.43 29.96
CA LEU A 6 -37.44 16.63 29.62
C LEU A 6 -36.50 17.47 28.75
N ALA A 7 -35.37 17.86 29.27
CA ALA A 7 -34.26 18.40 28.48
C ALA A 7 -33.50 17.26 27.82
N ALA A 8 -33.60 17.12 26.50
CA ALA A 8 -32.76 16.22 25.74
C ALA A 8 -31.35 16.79 25.63
N LEU A 9 -30.37 16.12 26.25
CA LEU A 9 -28.96 16.41 26.10
C LEU A 9 -28.51 15.91 24.71
N ALA A 10 -28.33 16.82 23.76
CA ALA A 10 -27.70 16.49 22.49
C ALA A 10 -26.20 16.33 22.74
N ILE A 11 -25.71 15.08 22.76
CA ILE A 11 -24.29 14.80 22.73
C ILE A 11 -23.83 15.03 21.27
N SER A 12 -23.26 16.19 20.98
CA SER A 12 -22.55 16.45 19.74
C SER A 12 -21.22 15.69 19.80
N GLY A 13 -21.23 14.46 19.32
CA GLY A 13 -19.99 13.71 19.08
C GLY A 13 -19.20 14.42 17.99
N THR A 14 -18.09 15.04 18.35
CA THR A 14 -17.07 15.45 17.39
C THR A 14 -16.52 14.16 16.76
N VAL A 15 -16.78 13.93 15.48
CA VAL A 15 -16.09 12.90 14.72
C VAL A 15 -14.64 13.36 14.62
N VAL A 16 -13.78 12.79 15.43
CA VAL A 16 -12.34 12.95 15.27
C VAL A 16 -11.97 12.15 14.04
N TYR A 17 -11.70 12.83 12.94
CA TYR A 17 -11.08 12.19 11.80
C TYR A 17 -9.67 11.84 12.24
N ALA A 18 -9.41 10.56 12.32
CA ALA A 18 -8.10 10.03 12.55
C ALA A 18 -7.22 10.41 11.35
N ASP A 19 -6.02 10.93 11.58
CA ASP A 19 -5.15 11.45 10.53
C ASP A 19 -3.97 10.51 10.27
N ILE A 20 -3.85 10.07 9.01
CA ILE A 20 -2.59 9.49 8.53
C ILE A 20 -1.65 10.64 8.23
N ILE A 21 -0.61 10.79 9.03
CA ILE A 21 0.34 11.90 8.96
C ILE A 21 1.63 11.46 8.26
N PRO A 22 1.80 11.78 6.95
CA PRO A 22 3.04 11.51 6.25
C PRO A 22 4.03 12.66 6.40
N MET A 23 5.30 12.35 6.62
CA MET A 23 6.39 13.31 6.62
C MET A 23 7.50 12.82 5.68
N ILE A 24 7.79 13.56 4.62
CA ILE A 24 8.91 13.26 3.72
C ILE A 24 10.21 13.67 4.41
N LEU A 25 11.12 12.71 4.61
CA LEU A 25 12.41 12.93 5.27
C LEU A 25 13.52 13.25 4.28
N ALA A 26 13.51 12.61 3.12
CA ALA A 26 14.51 12.81 2.07
C ALA A 26 13.97 12.39 0.70
N VAL A 27 14.47 13.02 -0.35
CA VAL A 27 14.26 12.62 -1.74
C VAL A 27 15.61 12.66 -2.46
N GLY A 28 15.95 11.59 -3.16
CA GLY A 28 17.14 11.49 -4.00
C GLY A 28 16.78 11.02 -5.40
N ALA A 29 17.63 11.33 -6.37
CA ALA A 29 17.54 10.81 -7.73
C ALA A 29 18.70 9.83 -8.00
N ASN A 30 18.43 8.78 -8.75
CA ASN A 30 19.42 7.81 -9.21
C ASN A 30 19.28 7.65 -10.73
N ALA A 31 20.30 8.04 -11.49
CA ALA A 31 20.27 8.03 -12.96
C ALA A 31 20.29 6.61 -13.55
N ASP A 32 20.88 5.65 -12.84
CA ASP A 32 21.10 4.27 -13.31
C ASP A 32 20.48 3.26 -12.33
N ALA A 33 19.20 3.42 -12.00
CA ALA A 33 18.55 2.54 -11.05
C ALA A 33 18.08 1.24 -11.72
N PRO A 34 18.56 0.06 -11.28
CA PRO A 34 18.18 -1.23 -11.87
C PRO A 34 16.72 -1.62 -11.54
N LEU A 35 16.07 -0.87 -10.65
CA LEU A 35 14.68 -1.09 -10.22
C LEU A 35 13.64 -0.27 -10.98
N THR A 36 14.05 0.45 -12.02
CA THR A 36 13.18 1.32 -12.82
C THR A 36 13.60 1.26 -14.29
N ASP A 37 12.71 1.63 -15.21
CA ASP A 37 13.01 1.70 -16.64
C ASP A 37 13.76 3.00 -17.02
N GLY A 38 14.60 3.51 -16.14
CA GLY A 38 15.36 4.75 -16.33
C GLY A 38 15.68 5.43 -15.00
N PRO A 39 15.88 6.75 -14.99
CA PRO A 39 16.15 7.49 -13.77
C PRO A 39 15.07 7.27 -12.70
N ALA A 40 15.50 6.99 -11.48
CA ALA A 40 14.63 6.75 -10.35
C ALA A 40 14.61 7.92 -9.37
N SER A 41 13.46 8.12 -8.75
CA SER A 41 13.35 8.88 -7.50
C SER A 41 13.28 7.91 -6.33
N VAL A 42 14.15 8.13 -5.34
CA VAL A 42 14.11 7.44 -4.05
C VAL A 42 13.58 8.41 -3.00
N THR A 43 12.53 8.03 -2.30
CA THR A 43 11.92 8.87 -1.27
C THR A 43 11.88 8.11 0.06
N PHE A 44 12.36 8.75 1.11
CA PHE A 44 12.29 8.26 2.48
C PHE A 44 11.17 9.00 3.21
N ARG A 45 10.20 8.25 3.76
CA ARG A 45 9.03 8.80 4.44
C ARG A 45 8.87 8.20 5.83
N HIS A 46 8.54 9.04 6.80
CA HIS A 46 7.97 8.65 8.09
C HIS A 46 6.45 8.75 7.99
N LEU A 47 5.73 7.73 8.44
CA LEU A 47 4.28 7.68 8.43
C LEU A 47 3.77 7.32 9.81
N THR A 48 2.86 8.11 10.35
CA THR A 48 2.10 7.79 11.55
C THR A 48 0.66 7.53 11.19
N THR A 49 0.12 6.41 11.65
CA THR A 49 -1.30 6.04 11.50
C THR A 49 -1.89 5.95 12.90
N THR A 50 -2.80 6.88 13.25
CA THR A 50 -3.36 6.95 14.60
C THR A 50 -4.37 5.83 14.86
N PRO A 51 -4.69 5.51 16.14
CA PRO A 51 -5.67 4.47 16.48
C PRO A 51 -7.03 4.71 15.83
N GLY A 52 -7.56 3.67 15.20
CA GLY A 52 -8.85 3.70 14.50
C GLY A 52 -8.78 4.21 13.06
N ASP A 53 -7.61 4.64 12.58
CA ASP A 53 -7.45 5.07 11.20
C ASP A 53 -7.65 3.96 10.19
N VAL A 54 -8.40 4.28 9.14
CA VAL A 54 -8.58 3.45 7.96
C VAL A 54 -8.18 4.25 6.73
N GLY A 55 -7.05 3.90 6.13
CA GLY A 55 -6.54 4.54 4.93
C GLY A 55 -7.47 4.36 3.73
N THR A 56 -7.34 5.25 2.77
CA THR A 56 -8.05 5.13 1.49
C THR A 56 -7.42 4.07 0.60
N TRP A 57 -8.22 3.47 -0.30
CA TRP A 57 -7.74 2.55 -1.31
C TRP A 57 -6.81 3.26 -2.29
N HIS A 58 -5.57 2.79 -2.38
CA HIS A 58 -4.54 3.38 -3.22
C HIS A 58 -3.54 2.34 -3.70
N TYR A 59 -2.64 2.78 -4.58
CA TYR A 59 -1.47 2.02 -4.98
C TYR A 59 -0.25 2.94 -5.14
N HIS A 60 0.92 2.35 -5.15
CA HIS A 60 2.18 3.04 -5.41
C HIS A 60 2.68 2.69 -6.81
N PRO A 61 2.97 3.69 -7.69
CA PRO A 61 3.59 3.44 -8.99
C PRO A 61 5.11 3.26 -8.85
N GLY A 62 5.51 2.21 -8.15
CA GLY A 62 6.85 1.81 -7.78
C GLY A 62 6.84 0.86 -6.61
N TYR A 63 8.02 0.45 -6.15
CA TYR A 63 8.19 -0.44 -5.01
C TYR A 63 8.28 0.36 -3.71
N VAL A 64 7.73 -0.21 -2.64
CA VAL A 64 7.82 0.40 -1.31
C VAL A 64 8.27 -0.66 -0.31
N HIS A 65 9.41 -0.41 0.32
CA HIS A 65 9.86 -1.18 1.47
C HIS A 65 9.44 -0.46 2.74
N ASN A 66 8.79 -1.17 3.64
CA ASN A 66 8.19 -0.64 4.86
C ASN A 66 8.81 -1.31 6.08
N VAL A 67 9.09 -0.53 7.12
CA VAL A 67 9.53 -1.03 8.43
C VAL A 67 8.63 -0.42 9.49
N VAL A 68 7.95 -1.26 10.26
CA VAL A 68 7.16 -0.82 11.42
C VAL A 68 8.11 -0.62 12.60
N THR A 69 8.12 0.57 13.18
CA THR A 69 9.00 0.91 14.32
C THR A 69 8.25 1.07 15.63
N ALA A 70 6.93 1.29 15.58
CA ALA A 70 6.06 1.29 16.76
C ALA A 70 4.64 0.85 16.40
N GLY A 71 3.91 0.33 17.36
CA GLY A 71 2.52 -0.11 17.20
C GLY A 71 2.35 -1.30 16.28
N THR A 72 1.19 -1.35 15.63
CA THR A 72 0.78 -2.43 14.72
C THR A 72 -0.01 -1.85 13.56
N VAL A 73 0.35 -2.22 12.34
CA VAL A 73 -0.38 -1.86 11.13
C VAL A 73 -0.94 -3.12 10.48
N LYS A 74 -2.20 -3.06 10.06
CA LYS A 74 -2.85 -4.06 9.23
C LYS A 74 -2.91 -3.53 7.80
N ILE A 75 -2.39 -4.30 6.87
CA ILE A 75 -2.49 -4.03 5.43
C ILE A 75 -3.60 -4.91 4.88
N GLU A 76 -4.60 -4.28 4.29
CA GLU A 76 -5.64 -4.96 3.51
C GLU A 76 -5.37 -4.72 2.03
N ASP A 77 -5.22 -5.80 1.25
CA ASP A 77 -5.07 -5.68 -0.18
C ASP A 77 -6.43 -5.60 -0.88
N GLY A 78 -6.42 -5.08 -2.09
CA GLY A 78 -7.64 -4.92 -2.88
C GLY A 78 -8.34 -6.23 -3.25
N CYS A 79 -7.66 -7.36 -3.13
CA CYS A 79 -8.22 -8.70 -3.39
C CYS A 79 -8.83 -9.36 -2.13
N GLY A 80 -8.77 -8.71 -0.98
CA GLY A 80 -9.38 -9.13 0.27
C GLY A 80 -8.45 -9.91 1.20
N GLU A 81 -7.16 -10.01 0.86
CA GLU A 81 -6.16 -10.58 1.75
C GLU A 81 -5.71 -9.53 2.78
N THR A 82 -5.41 -9.96 4.00
CA THR A 82 -4.94 -9.10 5.06
C THR A 82 -3.65 -9.64 5.66
N SER A 83 -2.75 -8.73 6.02
CA SER A 83 -1.52 -9.04 6.75
C SER A 83 -1.32 -8.01 7.85
N THR A 84 -0.84 -8.44 9.01
CA THR A 84 -0.61 -7.57 10.15
C THR A 84 0.88 -7.57 10.49
N PHE A 85 1.44 -6.38 10.70
CA PHE A 85 2.85 -6.16 10.99
C PHE A 85 2.99 -5.36 12.28
N THR A 86 3.89 -5.80 13.16
CA THR A 86 4.19 -5.14 14.45
C THR A 86 5.57 -4.51 14.42
N ALA A 87 5.88 -3.71 15.42
CA ALA A 87 7.21 -3.10 15.59
C ALA A 87 8.34 -4.13 15.43
N GLY A 88 9.35 -3.78 14.63
CA GLY A 88 10.49 -4.64 14.24
C GLY A 88 10.25 -5.48 12.99
N GLN A 89 9.05 -5.52 12.44
CA GLN A 89 8.76 -6.23 11.19
C GLN A 89 8.84 -5.31 9.97
N ALA A 90 9.19 -5.91 8.84
CA ALA A 90 9.24 -5.24 7.55
C ALA A 90 8.35 -5.96 6.53
N PHE A 91 7.85 -5.21 5.55
CA PHE A 91 7.07 -5.74 4.44
C PHE A 91 7.28 -4.90 3.17
N GLU A 92 6.93 -5.48 2.05
CA GLU A 92 7.00 -4.82 0.75
C GLU A 92 5.60 -4.63 0.18
N THR A 93 5.38 -3.46 -0.43
CA THR A 93 4.22 -3.21 -1.27
C THR A 93 4.67 -3.21 -2.73
N SER A 94 4.20 -4.20 -3.49
CA SER A 94 4.54 -4.35 -4.90
C SER A 94 3.95 -3.23 -5.75
N GLU A 95 4.64 -2.88 -6.82
CA GLU A 95 4.22 -1.87 -7.77
C GLU A 95 2.78 -2.09 -8.26
N GLY A 96 1.96 -1.05 -8.16
CA GLY A 96 0.59 -1.02 -8.64
C GLY A 96 -0.42 -1.82 -7.81
N ARG A 97 0.01 -2.60 -6.80
CA ARG A 97 -0.90 -3.38 -5.96
C ARG A 97 -1.79 -2.46 -5.14
N VAL A 98 -3.11 -2.59 -5.34
CA VAL A 98 -4.10 -1.82 -4.58
C VAL A 98 -4.17 -2.32 -3.15
N HIS A 99 -4.09 -1.41 -2.19
CA HIS A 99 -4.14 -1.73 -0.76
C HIS A 99 -4.57 -0.52 0.06
N ARG A 100 -4.75 -0.74 1.36
CA ARG A 100 -4.88 0.30 2.38
C ARG A 100 -4.26 -0.15 3.69
N ALA A 101 -3.79 0.80 4.49
CA ALA A 101 -3.32 0.58 5.85
C ALA A 101 -4.44 0.87 6.85
N ILE A 102 -4.47 0.11 7.95
CA ILE A 102 -5.46 0.23 9.02
C ILE A 102 -4.73 0.09 10.34
N ASN A 103 -4.98 0.98 11.28
CA ASN A 103 -4.56 0.82 12.67
C ASN A 103 -5.76 0.43 13.54
N GLU A 104 -5.90 -0.85 13.81
CA GLU A 104 -6.92 -1.41 14.73
C GLU A 104 -6.43 -1.43 16.20
N GLY A 105 -5.21 -0.95 16.45
CA GLY A 105 -4.62 -0.91 17.79
C GLY A 105 -5.09 0.28 18.63
N SER A 106 -4.52 0.40 19.83
CA SER A 106 -4.82 1.49 20.77
C SER A 106 -3.70 2.53 20.88
N VAL A 107 -2.62 2.37 20.11
CA VAL A 107 -1.48 3.27 20.04
C VAL A 107 -1.15 3.58 18.58
N ASP A 108 -0.40 4.63 18.34
CA ASP A 108 0.06 4.97 17.00
C ASP A 108 0.87 3.84 16.38
N ALA A 109 0.58 3.53 15.11
CA ALA A 109 1.44 2.72 14.28
C ALA A 109 2.40 3.65 13.52
N VAL A 110 3.70 3.39 13.66
CA VAL A 110 4.75 4.21 13.05
C VAL A 110 5.55 3.37 12.06
N GLU A 111 5.66 3.87 10.83
CA GLU A 111 6.38 3.22 9.75
C GLU A 111 7.41 4.15 9.13
N TYR A 112 8.54 3.57 8.74
CA TYR A 112 9.46 4.17 7.78
C TYR A 112 9.32 3.46 6.45
N ASN A 113 9.15 4.25 5.39
CA ASN A 113 8.91 3.74 4.05
C ASN A 113 10.00 4.25 3.10
N VAL A 114 10.56 3.36 2.27
CA VAL A 114 11.46 3.70 1.17
C VAL A 114 10.73 3.43 -0.13
N PHE A 115 10.46 4.49 -0.89
CA PHE A 115 9.83 4.42 -2.21
C PHE A 115 10.90 4.45 -3.28
N ILE A 116 10.85 3.51 -4.21
CA ILE A 116 11.70 3.47 -5.42
C ILE A 116 10.75 3.45 -6.61
N ARG A 117 10.78 4.51 -7.42
CA ARG A 117 9.87 4.71 -8.55
C ARG A 117 10.54 5.44 -9.68
N ASP A 118 10.01 5.33 -10.90
CA ASP A 118 10.46 6.15 -12.02
C ASP A 118 10.36 7.64 -11.67
N GLU A 119 11.28 8.43 -12.20
CA GLU A 119 11.28 9.87 -12.00
C GLU A 119 9.97 10.48 -12.53
N GLY A 120 9.44 11.46 -11.80
CA GLY A 120 8.18 12.13 -12.14
C GLY A 120 6.89 11.38 -11.77
N LYS A 121 6.93 10.09 -11.43
CA LYS A 121 5.74 9.40 -10.92
C LYS A 121 5.40 9.84 -9.48
N PRO A 122 4.13 9.97 -9.10
CA PRO A 122 3.74 10.33 -7.74
C PRO A 122 4.06 9.19 -6.76
N LEU A 123 4.16 9.50 -5.45
CA LEU A 123 4.33 8.47 -4.41
C LEU A 123 3.12 7.54 -4.31
N THR A 124 1.93 8.10 -4.46
CA THR A 124 0.67 7.39 -4.24
C THR A 124 -0.36 7.83 -5.27
N ARG A 125 -1.15 6.90 -5.75
CA ARG A 125 -2.34 7.16 -6.55
C ARG A 125 -3.57 6.59 -5.86
N GLN A 126 -4.53 7.45 -5.57
CA GLN A 126 -5.81 7.07 -4.98
C GLN A 126 -6.68 6.34 -6.01
N ILE A 127 -7.44 5.35 -5.56
CA ILE A 127 -8.48 4.74 -6.39
C ILE A 127 -9.70 5.67 -6.41
N PRO A 128 -10.19 6.08 -7.61
CA PRO A 128 -11.35 6.95 -7.72
C PRO A 128 -12.55 6.39 -6.95
N GLY A 129 -13.24 7.28 -6.23
CA GLY A 129 -14.40 6.90 -5.40
C GLY A 129 -14.03 6.09 -4.15
N ASN A 130 -12.76 5.92 -3.84
CA ASN A 130 -12.27 5.12 -2.71
C ASN A 130 -12.88 3.71 -2.65
N VAL A 131 -13.06 3.08 -3.82
CA VAL A 131 -13.63 1.73 -3.93
C VAL A 131 -12.53 0.67 -3.95
N ARG A 132 -12.78 -0.47 -3.35
CA ARG A 132 -11.84 -1.60 -3.39
C ARG A 132 -11.74 -2.14 -4.82
N ARG A 133 -10.51 -2.34 -5.30
CA ARG A 133 -10.19 -2.95 -6.59
C ARG A 133 -9.13 -4.01 -6.40
N CYS A 134 -9.30 -5.17 -7.04
CA CYS A 134 -8.34 -6.26 -6.94
C CYS A 134 -7.31 -6.20 -8.07
N GLY A 135 -6.06 -6.09 -7.73
CA GLY A 135 -4.98 -6.16 -8.71
C GLY A 135 -3.84 -5.17 -8.51
N PRO A 136 -2.89 -5.21 -9.41
CA PRO A 136 -2.68 -6.26 -10.41
C PRO A 136 -2.19 -7.59 -9.79
N PRO A 137 -2.23 -8.71 -10.52
CA PRO A 137 -1.59 -9.95 -10.07
C PRO A 137 -0.07 -9.75 -9.99
N SER A 138 0.55 -10.24 -8.91
CA SER A 138 2.00 -10.17 -8.68
C SER A 138 2.71 -11.47 -9.05
N THR A 139 2.01 -12.59 -8.99
CA THR A 139 2.55 -13.92 -9.26
C THR A 139 1.69 -14.73 -10.22
N VAL A 140 2.32 -15.63 -10.97
CA VAL A 140 1.62 -16.59 -11.84
C VAL A 140 0.65 -17.47 -11.02
N ARG A 141 0.96 -17.75 -9.75
CA ARG A 141 0.10 -18.54 -8.86
C ARG A 141 -1.26 -17.90 -8.66
N GLU A 142 -1.32 -16.59 -8.52
CA GLU A 142 -2.58 -15.85 -8.35
C GLU A 142 -3.52 -15.95 -9.55
N CYS A 143 -2.98 -16.23 -10.75
CA CYS A 143 -3.77 -16.42 -11.96
C CYS A 143 -4.39 -17.82 -12.08
N LYS A 144 -3.86 -18.82 -11.35
CA LYS A 144 -4.29 -20.22 -11.48
C LYS A 144 -5.62 -20.47 -10.78
N HIS A 145 -6.23 -21.63 -11.10
CA HIS A 145 -7.46 -22.13 -10.47
C HIS A 145 -8.62 -21.11 -10.44
N GLY A 146 -8.79 -20.38 -11.53
CA GLY A 146 -9.85 -19.34 -11.62
C GLY A 146 -9.47 -17.99 -11.00
N GLY A 147 -8.32 -17.87 -10.33
CA GLY A 147 -7.90 -16.65 -9.66
C GLY A 147 -7.74 -15.43 -10.59
N TRP A 148 -7.54 -15.67 -11.90
CA TRP A 148 -7.49 -14.61 -12.91
C TRP A 148 -8.77 -13.76 -12.99
N SER A 149 -9.92 -14.34 -12.67
CA SER A 149 -11.22 -13.64 -12.79
C SER A 149 -11.50 -12.63 -11.68
N LYS A 150 -10.74 -12.67 -10.58
CA LYS A 150 -10.92 -11.73 -9.46
C LYS A 150 -10.30 -10.35 -9.74
N PHE A 151 -9.37 -10.26 -10.70
CA PHE A 151 -8.66 -9.02 -10.98
C PHE A 151 -9.51 -8.08 -11.82
N ASP A 152 -9.69 -6.85 -11.33
CA ASP A 152 -10.45 -5.79 -11.98
C ASP A 152 -9.66 -4.47 -12.08
N PHE A 153 -8.37 -4.48 -11.69
CA PHE A 153 -7.48 -3.31 -11.75
C PHE A 153 -6.04 -3.68 -12.09
N PRO A 154 -5.34 -2.91 -12.94
CA PRO A 154 -5.85 -1.87 -13.84
C PRO A 154 -6.67 -2.45 -14.99
N ASN A 155 -6.59 -3.78 -15.20
CA ASN A 155 -7.25 -4.51 -16.27
C ASN A 155 -7.99 -5.73 -15.75
N THR A 156 -9.01 -6.14 -16.47
CA THR A 156 -9.62 -7.46 -16.36
C THR A 156 -8.92 -8.45 -17.30
N PHE A 157 -8.95 -9.74 -16.99
CA PHE A 157 -8.39 -10.80 -17.83
C PHE A 157 -9.50 -11.69 -18.39
N ARG A 158 -9.37 -12.11 -19.65
CA ARG A 158 -10.35 -13.00 -20.30
C ARG A 158 -10.16 -14.45 -19.92
N ASN A 159 -8.97 -14.84 -19.50
CA ASN A 159 -8.61 -16.21 -19.14
C ASN A 159 -7.30 -16.25 -18.35
N GLN A 160 -6.98 -17.41 -17.80
CA GLN A 160 -5.76 -17.67 -17.05
C GLN A 160 -4.49 -17.36 -17.83
N GLY A 161 -4.44 -17.71 -19.12
CA GLY A 161 -3.26 -17.48 -19.95
C GLY A 161 -2.93 -15.99 -20.10
N GLN A 162 -3.95 -15.16 -20.30
CA GLN A 162 -3.77 -13.70 -20.38
C GLN A 162 -3.25 -13.12 -19.05
N CYS A 163 -3.78 -13.57 -17.92
CA CYS A 163 -3.31 -13.15 -16.61
C CYS A 163 -1.86 -13.59 -16.37
N MET A 164 -1.51 -14.83 -16.71
CA MET A 164 -0.14 -15.33 -16.58
C MET A 164 0.83 -14.57 -17.47
N ALA A 165 0.45 -14.29 -18.73
CA ALA A 165 1.26 -13.48 -19.65
C ALA A 165 1.50 -12.08 -19.10
N TYR A 166 0.49 -11.45 -18.52
CA TYR A 166 0.64 -10.15 -17.87
C TYR A 166 1.71 -10.18 -16.77
N VAL A 167 1.71 -11.19 -15.91
CA VAL A 167 2.71 -11.33 -14.83
C VAL A 167 4.11 -11.58 -15.38
N LEU A 168 4.23 -12.43 -16.42
CA LEU A 168 5.52 -12.84 -16.98
C LEU A 168 6.18 -11.77 -17.85
N LEU A 169 5.36 -10.95 -18.53
CA LEU A 169 5.83 -9.90 -19.43
C LEU A 169 6.02 -8.54 -18.79
N ARG A 170 5.63 -8.38 -17.51
CA ARG A 170 5.98 -7.19 -16.76
C ARG A 170 7.50 -7.11 -16.66
N PRO A 171 8.09 -5.92 -16.86
CA PRO A 171 9.50 -5.71 -16.53
C PRO A 171 9.69 -6.14 -15.08
N ARG A 172 10.37 -7.24 -14.87
CA ARG A 172 10.85 -7.59 -13.54
C ARG A 172 12.14 -6.86 -13.38
N VAL A 173 12.22 -6.08 -12.37
CA VAL A 173 13.50 -5.71 -11.81
C VAL A 173 14.18 -6.99 -11.41
N SER A 174 15.01 -7.51 -12.30
CA SER A 174 15.92 -8.58 -11.98
C SER A 174 16.97 -7.98 -11.05
N LEU A 175 16.91 -8.34 -9.78
CA LEU A 175 18.08 -8.25 -8.94
C LEU A 175 19.09 -9.25 -9.51
N LEU A 176 19.80 -8.85 -10.55
CA LEU A 176 21.09 -9.42 -10.87
C LEU A 176 22.02 -8.96 -9.74
N VAL A 177 22.00 -9.69 -8.65
CA VAL A 177 23.14 -9.68 -7.72
C VAL A 177 24.31 -10.14 -8.58
N PRO A 178 25.34 -9.30 -8.82
CA PRO A 178 26.57 -9.79 -9.43
C PRO A 178 27.04 -10.93 -8.55
N GLU A 179 27.22 -12.12 -9.12
CA GLU A 179 27.94 -13.19 -8.40
C GLU A 179 29.28 -12.61 -7.98
N ASP A 180 29.52 -12.61 -6.70
CA ASP A 180 30.78 -12.14 -6.11
C ASP A 180 31.91 -12.99 -6.72
N PRO A 181 32.86 -12.40 -7.50
CA PRO A 181 33.91 -13.16 -8.14
C PRO A 181 34.98 -13.66 -7.15
N LEU A 182 34.71 -13.62 -5.82
CA LEU A 182 35.66 -13.99 -4.75
C LEU A 182 35.14 -15.16 -3.88
N GLN A 183 34.48 -16.16 -4.45
CA GLN A 183 34.38 -17.51 -3.84
C GLN A 183 35.08 -18.53 -4.68
#